data_49a94580f5abda599f4ba126aa62e6da
#
_entry.id   49a94580f5abda599f4ba126aa62e6da
#
_cell.length_a   1.000
_cell.length_b   1.000
_cell.length_c   1.000
_cell.angle_alpha   90.00
_cell.angle_beta   90.00
_cell.angle_gamma   90.00
#
_symmetry.space_group_name_H-M   'P 1'
#
loop_
_entity.id
_entity.type
_entity.pdbx_description
1 polymer ?
#
loop_
_entity_poly.entity_id
_entity_poly.type
_entity_poly.pdbx_seq_one_letter_code
_entity_poly.pdbx_strand_id
1 'polypeptide(L)'
;MSHATGAETDRQLTIFHDVAKALTSSLDLDSILQTIMEKMAEYFRPDTWSLLMVDEAKNELYFAIAVGSASEALKNVRLKVGEGIAGHVAKYGEKLVVPDVRADQRFAKRIDEMTQWETESIICIPLRSKLRVLGVIQLVNVNLQHFTDQETFFLQSLCDYAAIAIENARSVERIQELTITDDCTGLYNARHLYKTLETEVYRSARFAYEFSVLFIDLDHFKQVNDTHGHLIGSKLLAEIGYLVKAQLRLIDFAFRYGGDEFVVLLPQTGKDSALVVARRLRDSLRSSAFCKEEGLNLNVRASIGLATYPHDAKTPHDIIRQADEMMYMVKNSTRDNIGIAQRGVVK
;
A
#
# COMPACT_ATOMS: atom_id res chain seq x y z
N MET A 1 46.91 20.83 -0.57
CA MET A 1 45.54 21.00 -0.06
C MET A 1 44.47 21.15 -1.18
N SER A 2 44.79 21.73 -2.35
CA SER A 2 43.77 21.95 -3.43
C SER A 2 43.26 20.67 -4.16
N HIS A 3 44.04 19.59 -4.25
CA HIS A 3 43.65 18.36 -4.97
C HIS A 3 42.68 17.45 -4.15
N ALA A 4 42.76 17.49 -2.82
CA ALA A 4 41.88 16.68 -1.97
C ALA A 4 40.43 17.19 -1.98
N THR A 5 40.26 18.53 -2.00
CA THR A 5 38.94 19.19 -2.01
C THR A 5 38.18 18.93 -3.33
N GLY A 6 38.88 18.83 -4.47
CA GLY A 6 38.25 18.56 -5.77
C GLY A 6 37.67 17.15 -5.86
N ALA A 7 38.44 16.12 -5.42
CA ALA A 7 38.01 14.73 -5.45
C ALA A 7 36.80 14.47 -4.51
N GLU A 8 36.74 15.17 -3.39
CA GLU A 8 35.63 15.04 -2.43
C GLU A 8 34.34 15.70 -2.96
N THR A 9 34.47 16.86 -3.60
CA THR A 9 33.34 17.53 -4.27
C THR A 9 32.81 16.68 -5.43
N ASP A 10 33.65 16.07 -6.24
CA ASP A 10 33.25 15.16 -7.33
C ASP A 10 32.50 13.94 -6.79
N ARG A 11 32.93 13.40 -5.65
CA ARG A 11 32.26 12.26 -4.99
C ARG A 11 30.87 12.65 -4.48
N GLN A 12 30.72 13.81 -3.85
CA GLN A 12 29.42 14.33 -3.40
C GLN A 12 28.48 14.54 -4.60
N LEU A 13 28.96 15.12 -5.70
CA LEU A 13 28.16 15.31 -6.92
C LEU A 13 27.70 13.98 -7.52
N THR A 14 28.55 12.95 -7.53
CA THR A 14 28.17 11.62 -7.99
C THR A 14 27.05 11.03 -7.13
N ILE A 15 27.13 11.15 -5.81
CA ILE A 15 26.08 10.68 -4.89
C ILE A 15 24.77 11.45 -5.13
N PHE A 16 24.83 12.77 -5.29
CA PHE A 16 23.63 13.55 -5.61
C PHE A 16 22.98 13.10 -6.94
N HIS A 17 23.81 12.81 -7.96
CA HIS A 17 23.31 12.31 -9.21
C HIS A 17 22.59 10.95 -9.06
N ASP A 18 23.20 10.02 -8.33
CA ASP A 18 22.64 8.68 -8.10
C ASP A 18 21.31 8.77 -7.33
N VAL A 19 21.25 9.59 -6.29
CA VAL A 19 20.04 9.83 -5.49
C VAL A 19 18.95 10.50 -6.33
N ALA A 20 19.29 11.54 -7.11
CA ALA A 20 18.33 12.19 -7.99
C ALA A 20 17.78 11.24 -9.05
N LYS A 21 18.63 10.36 -9.59
CA LYS A 21 18.22 9.32 -10.52
C LYS A 21 17.27 8.31 -9.85
N ALA A 22 17.55 7.86 -8.63
CA ALA A 22 16.67 6.96 -7.89
C ALA A 22 15.29 7.60 -7.66
N LEU A 23 15.24 8.88 -7.25
CA LEU A 23 14.00 9.64 -7.04
C LEU A 23 13.14 9.79 -8.29
N THR A 24 13.75 9.79 -9.48
CA THR A 24 13.03 10.00 -10.75
C THR A 24 12.73 8.71 -11.50
N SER A 25 13.43 7.63 -11.22
CA SER A 25 13.32 6.36 -11.94
C SER A 25 12.50 5.27 -11.22
N SER A 26 12.24 5.42 -9.94
CA SER A 26 11.48 4.47 -9.14
C SER A 26 10.29 5.15 -8.45
N LEU A 27 9.16 4.44 -8.36
CA LEU A 27 8.02 4.79 -7.52
C LEU A 27 8.03 3.99 -6.20
N ASP A 28 8.97 3.06 -6.05
CA ASP A 28 9.11 2.25 -4.84
C ASP A 28 9.90 3.00 -3.78
N LEU A 29 9.21 3.40 -2.72
CA LEU A 29 9.79 4.17 -1.62
C LEU A 29 10.93 3.43 -0.92
N ASP A 30 10.77 2.13 -0.68
CA ASP A 30 11.78 1.34 0.06
C ASP A 30 13.09 1.28 -0.72
N SER A 31 13.03 1.07 -2.04
CA SER A 31 14.19 1.08 -2.94
C SER A 31 14.90 2.45 -2.96
N ILE A 32 14.13 3.55 -2.99
CA ILE A 32 14.69 4.91 -2.96
C ILE A 32 15.39 5.17 -1.64
N LEU A 33 14.73 4.90 -0.52
CA LEU A 33 15.30 5.10 0.82
C LEU A 33 16.55 4.25 1.02
N GLN A 34 16.52 2.99 0.60
CA GLN A 34 17.67 2.11 0.68
C GLN A 34 18.86 2.67 -0.11
N THR A 35 18.64 3.14 -1.34
CA THR A 35 19.69 3.78 -2.16
C THR A 35 20.30 4.99 -1.45
N ILE A 36 19.48 5.88 -0.90
CA ILE A 36 19.95 7.07 -0.17
C ILE A 36 20.78 6.65 1.04
N MET A 37 20.31 5.68 1.81
CA MET A 37 20.97 5.21 3.02
C MET A 37 22.29 4.49 2.72
N GLU A 38 22.33 3.68 1.66
CA GLU A 38 23.56 3.03 1.21
C GLU A 38 24.63 4.06 0.79
N LYS A 39 24.22 5.12 0.06
CA LYS A 39 25.13 6.19 -0.33
C LYS A 39 25.63 7.02 0.86
N MET A 40 24.79 7.26 1.86
CA MET A 40 25.22 7.87 3.13
C MET A 40 26.24 6.99 3.85
N ALA A 41 25.98 5.68 3.95
CA ALA A 41 26.88 4.74 4.62
C ALA A 41 28.24 4.63 3.88
N GLU A 42 28.23 4.61 2.56
CA GLU A 42 29.46 4.60 1.74
C GLU A 42 30.31 5.84 1.96
N TYR A 43 29.67 7.01 2.11
CA TYR A 43 30.39 8.29 2.27
C TYR A 43 30.86 8.50 3.71
N PHE A 44 29.94 8.41 4.70
CA PHE A 44 30.22 8.75 6.10
C PHE A 44 30.82 7.59 6.90
N ARG A 45 30.70 6.36 6.43
CA ARG A 45 31.23 5.12 7.05
C ARG A 45 30.94 5.03 8.55
N PRO A 46 29.69 5.12 8.98
CA PRO A 46 29.31 4.89 10.37
C PRO A 46 29.42 3.41 10.71
N ASP A 47 29.61 3.08 11.99
CA ASP A 47 29.55 1.68 12.45
C ASP A 47 28.13 1.11 12.27
N THR A 48 27.14 1.92 12.60
CA THR A 48 25.72 1.62 12.38
C THR A 48 24.96 2.86 11.94
N TRP A 49 23.86 2.63 11.24
CA TRP A 49 22.93 3.71 10.88
C TRP A 49 21.48 3.25 10.89
N SER A 50 20.57 4.17 11.09
CA SER A 50 19.16 3.86 11.13
C SER A 50 18.29 5.03 10.64
N LEU A 51 17.16 4.65 10.05
CA LEU A 51 16.04 5.54 9.73
C LEU A 51 14.91 5.23 10.71
N LEU A 52 14.52 6.22 11.50
CA LEU A 52 13.36 6.14 12.38
C LEU A 52 12.24 7.01 11.80
N MET A 53 11.04 6.44 11.71
CA MET A 53 9.84 7.15 11.24
C MET A 53 8.95 7.53 12.42
N VAL A 54 8.26 8.65 12.31
CA VAL A 54 7.29 9.12 13.30
C VAL A 54 5.94 8.45 13.03
N ASP A 55 5.42 7.72 14.02
CA ASP A 55 4.02 7.29 14.11
C ASP A 55 3.22 8.40 14.80
N GLU A 56 2.56 9.24 14.01
CA GLU A 56 1.81 10.39 14.51
C GLU A 56 0.63 9.98 15.41
N ALA A 57 0.00 8.82 15.14
CA ALA A 57 -1.15 8.36 15.92
C ALA A 57 -0.75 7.93 17.33
N LYS A 58 0.46 7.38 17.49
CA LYS A 58 0.98 6.92 18.79
C LYS A 58 1.93 7.91 19.45
N ASN A 59 2.35 8.95 18.71
CA ASN A 59 3.38 9.89 19.12
C ASN A 59 4.71 9.20 19.50
N GLU A 60 5.11 8.25 18.64
CA GLU A 60 6.29 7.40 18.83
C GLU A 60 7.13 7.35 17.56
N LEU A 61 8.40 6.99 17.73
CA LEU A 61 9.32 6.64 16.64
C LEU A 61 9.49 5.14 16.56
N TYR A 62 9.59 4.62 15.34
CA TYR A 62 9.93 3.23 15.07
C TYR A 62 11.08 3.13 14.07
N PHE A 63 11.90 2.11 14.19
CA PHE A 63 12.97 1.83 13.24
C PHE A 63 12.39 1.25 11.96
N ALA A 64 12.35 2.06 10.90
CA ALA A 64 11.94 1.64 9.58
C ALA A 64 13.09 0.88 8.87
N ILE A 65 14.30 1.40 9.01
CA ILE A 65 15.52 0.76 8.49
C ILE A 65 16.58 0.83 9.60
N ALA A 66 17.28 -0.27 9.83
CA ALA A 66 18.45 -0.31 10.71
C ALA A 66 19.50 -1.23 10.09
N VAL A 67 20.74 -0.75 10.02
CA VAL A 67 21.88 -1.50 9.47
C VAL A 67 23.00 -1.51 10.48
N GLY A 68 23.63 -2.68 10.64
CA GLY A 68 24.66 -2.98 11.62
C GLY A 68 24.33 -4.22 12.43
N SER A 69 25.21 -4.60 13.35
CA SER A 69 25.09 -5.84 14.15
C SER A 69 23.85 -5.90 15.05
N ALA A 70 23.28 -4.76 15.41
CA ALA A 70 22.12 -4.66 16.29
C ALA A 70 20.77 -4.54 15.54
N SER A 71 20.72 -4.64 14.21
CA SER A 71 19.54 -4.35 13.39
C SER A 71 18.32 -5.20 13.78
N GLU A 72 18.48 -6.48 14.06
CA GLU A 72 17.39 -7.38 14.46
C GLU A 72 16.77 -7.00 15.81
N ALA A 73 17.59 -6.59 16.79
CA ALA A 73 17.11 -6.17 18.09
C ALA A 73 16.29 -4.87 18.05
N LEU A 74 16.55 -4.02 17.05
CA LEU A 74 15.89 -2.73 16.87
C LEU A 74 14.52 -2.81 16.20
N LYS A 75 14.16 -3.86 15.48
CA LYS A 75 12.90 -4.00 14.73
C LYS A 75 11.65 -3.72 15.55
N ASN A 76 11.64 -4.12 16.83
CA ASN A 76 10.48 -3.97 17.72
C ASN A 76 10.62 -2.82 18.71
N VAL A 77 11.70 -2.05 18.64
CA VAL A 77 11.95 -0.93 19.55
C VAL A 77 11.11 0.27 19.15
N ARG A 78 10.51 0.92 20.12
CA ARG A 78 9.79 2.18 19.99
C ARG A 78 10.39 3.21 20.95
N LEU A 79 10.45 4.45 20.51
CA LEU A 79 10.88 5.60 21.30
C LEU A 79 9.75 6.62 21.32
N LYS A 80 9.47 7.24 22.45
CA LYS A 80 8.51 8.35 22.48
C LYS A 80 9.12 9.58 21.80
N VAL A 81 8.29 10.40 21.16
CA VAL A 81 8.73 11.70 20.66
C VAL A 81 9.20 12.54 21.85
N GLY A 82 10.46 12.96 21.84
CA GLY A 82 11.16 13.61 22.94
C GLY A 82 12.07 12.70 23.77
N GLU A 83 12.02 11.38 23.59
CA GLU A 83 12.86 10.41 24.28
C GLU A 83 14.17 10.15 23.52
N GLY A 84 15.28 10.27 24.20
CA GLY A 84 16.60 10.05 23.62
C GLY A 84 16.99 11.15 22.62
N ILE A 85 18.12 10.99 21.95
CA ILE A 85 18.62 11.93 20.96
C ILE A 85 17.67 11.95 19.75
N ALA A 86 17.26 10.79 19.25
CA ALA A 86 16.33 10.69 18.13
C ALA A 86 14.97 11.32 18.41
N GLY A 87 14.39 11.02 19.60
CA GLY A 87 13.11 11.61 20.00
C GLY A 87 13.19 13.12 20.19
N HIS A 88 14.32 13.63 20.69
CA HIS A 88 14.57 15.05 20.82
C HIS A 88 14.60 15.73 19.44
N VAL A 89 15.36 15.17 18.48
CA VAL A 89 15.43 15.67 17.09
C VAL A 89 14.04 15.60 16.43
N ALA A 90 13.29 14.53 16.65
CA ALA A 90 11.93 14.41 16.11
C ALA A 90 10.98 15.47 16.67
N LYS A 91 11.14 15.85 17.96
CA LYS A 91 10.28 16.82 18.63
C LYS A 91 10.56 18.27 18.22
N TYR A 92 11.83 18.61 18.13
CA TYR A 92 12.25 20.02 17.92
C TYR A 92 12.62 20.32 16.45
N GLY A 93 12.88 19.29 15.65
CA GLY A 93 13.26 19.43 14.25
C GLY A 93 14.66 20.01 14.04
N GLU A 94 15.51 19.96 15.04
CA GLU A 94 16.88 20.48 15.02
C GLU A 94 17.88 19.33 14.95
N LYS A 95 18.85 19.43 14.05
CA LYS A 95 19.93 18.45 13.95
C LYS A 95 20.81 18.45 15.20
N LEU A 96 21.29 17.29 15.59
CA LEU A 96 22.23 17.12 16.70
C LEU A 96 23.47 16.35 16.25
N VAL A 97 24.62 16.86 16.61
CA VAL A 97 25.92 16.19 16.54
C VAL A 97 26.42 16.04 17.96
N VAL A 98 26.49 14.81 18.46
CA VAL A 98 26.86 14.50 19.84
C VAL A 98 28.17 13.70 19.80
N PRO A 99 29.31 14.35 20.12
CA PRO A 99 30.63 13.71 20.06
C PRO A 99 30.88 12.64 21.15
N ASP A 100 30.25 12.82 22.31
CA ASP A 100 30.29 11.85 23.40
C ASP A 100 28.89 11.75 24.01
N VAL A 101 28.21 10.65 23.72
CA VAL A 101 26.82 10.43 24.21
C VAL A 101 26.75 10.25 25.72
N ARG A 102 27.85 9.85 26.37
CA ARG A 102 27.92 9.66 27.82
C ARG A 102 27.80 10.97 28.58
N ALA A 103 28.22 12.08 27.95
CA ALA A 103 28.09 13.43 28.49
C ALA A 103 26.75 14.08 28.20
N ASP A 104 25.90 13.50 27.32
CA ASP A 104 24.64 14.08 26.90
C ASP A 104 23.47 13.47 27.72
N GLN A 105 22.79 14.33 28.47
CA GLN A 105 21.66 13.90 29.34
C GLN A 105 20.44 13.36 28.53
N ARG A 106 20.38 13.64 27.23
CA ARG A 106 19.30 13.14 26.37
C ARG A 106 19.52 11.71 25.91
N PHE A 107 20.71 11.14 26.12
CA PHE A 107 21.03 9.80 25.63
C PHE A 107 20.21 8.70 26.32
N ALA A 108 19.53 7.87 25.53
CA ALA A 108 18.69 6.79 26.02
C ALA A 108 19.49 5.48 26.19
N LYS A 109 20.21 5.33 27.28
CA LYS A 109 21.09 4.16 27.59
C LYS A 109 20.40 2.80 27.43
N ARG A 110 19.07 2.75 27.62
CA ARG A 110 18.30 1.49 27.50
C ARG A 110 18.44 0.83 26.11
N ILE A 111 18.73 1.61 25.07
CA ILE A 111 18.89 1.06 23.71
C ILE A 111 20.20 0.28 23.64
N ASP A 112 21.31 0.85 24.15
CA ASP A 112 22.59 0.16 24.21
C ASP A 112 22.52 -1.10 25.08
N GLU A 113 21.81 -1.03 26.21
CA GLU A 113 21.58 -2.18 27.09
C GLU A 113 20.80 -3.31 26.38
N MET A 114 19.80 -2.97 25.58
CA MET A 114 19.01 -3.94 24.81
C MET A 114 19.77 -4.55 23.65
N THR A 115 20.58 -3.75 22.96
CA THR A 115 21.31 -4.16 21.75
C THR A 115 22.69 -4.73 22.06
N GLN A 116 23.18 -4.57 23.31
CA GLN A 116 24.55 -4.87 23.73
C GLN A 116 25.60 -4.15 22.85
N TRP A 117 25.22 -2.99 22.33
CA TRP A 117 26.05 -2.13 21.51
C TRP A 117 26.51 -0.91 22.31
N GLU A 118 27.77 -0.52 22.16
CA GLU A 118 28.31 0.67 22.83
C GLU A 118 28.29 1.84 21.84
N THR A 119 27.44 2.83 22.13
CA THR A 119 27.36 4.07 21.37
C THR A 119 28.31 5.10 21.96
N GLU A 120 29.25 5.60 21.17
CA GLU A 120 30.18 6.65 21.57
C GLU A 120 29.75 8.02 21.06
N SER A 121 29.39 8.10 19.78
CA SER A 121 28.95 9.34 19.13
C SER A 121 27.71 9.12 18.26
N ILE A 122 26.90 10.16 18.10
CA ILE A 122 25.71 10.17 17.28
C ILE A 122 25.62 11.45 16.46
N ILE A 123 25.33 11.30 15.18
CA ILE A 123 24.76 12.35 14.34
C ILE A 123 23.31 12.02 14.11
N CYS A 124 22.41 12.93 14.42
CA CYS A 124 20.99 12.76 14.24
C CYS A 124 20.40 13.94 13.45
N ILE A 125 19.85 13.65 12.26
CA ILE A 125 19.32 14.65 11.33
C ILE A 125 17.83 14.42 11.14
N PRO A 126 16.96 15.46 11.23
CA PRO A 126 15.54 15.33 10.99
C PRO A 126 15.23 15.22 9.49
N LEU A 127 14.32 14.34 9.13
CA LEU A 127 13.64 14.34 7.83
C LEU A 127 12.46 15.31 7.90
N ARG A 128 12.62 16.48 7.31
CA ARG A 128 11.66 17.58 7.43
C ARG A 128 10.81 17.73 6.17
N SER A 129 9.51 17.65 6.34
CA SER A 129 8.56 18.26 5.43
C SER A 129 8.29 19.73 5.84
N LYS A 130 7.63 20.49 4.97
CA LYS A 130 7.38 21.94 5.18
C LYS A 130 6.90 22.32 6.57
N LEU A 131 6.12 21.47 7.24
CA LEU A 131 5.44 21.78 8.50
C LEU A 131 5.70 20.76 9.63
N ARG A 132 6.41 19.64 9.37
CA ARG A 132 6.56 18.56 10.36
C ARG A 132 7.84 17.76 10.15
N VAL A 133 8.24 17.05 11.19
CA VAL A 133 9.29 16.04 11.10
C VAL A 133 8.65 14.70 10.78
N LEU A 134 9.04 14.09 9.66
CA LEU A 134 8.54 12.79 9.19
C LEU A 134 9.27 11.63 9.87
N GLY A 135 10.52 11.85 10.22
CA GLY A 135 11.41 10.87 10.81
C GLY A 135 12.76 11.48 11.13
N VAL A 136 13.70 10.65 11.52
CA VAL A 136 15.09 11.03 11.79
C VAL A 136 16.05 9.99 11.23
N ILE A 137 17.19 10.44 10.72
CA ILE A 137 18.30 9.57 10.37
C ILE A 137 19.36 9.66 11.46
N GLN A 138 19.86 8.52 11.92
CA GLN A 138 20.95 8.42 12.86
C GLN A 138 22.15 7.75 12.21
N LEU A 139 23.32 8.36 12.39
CA LEU A 139 24.62 7.75 12.12
C LEU A 139 25.34 7.60 13.48
N VAL A 140 25.77 6.40 13.80
CA VAL A 140 26.37 6.05 15.09
C VAL A 140 27.84 5.75 14.91
N ASN A 141 28.68 6.24 15.83
CA ASN A 141 30.14 6.04 15.82
C ASN A 141 30.81 6.51 14.53
N VAL A 142 30.50 7.73 14.12
CA VAL A 142 31.16 8.40 12.97
C VAL A 142 32.43 9.08 13.45
N ASN A 143 33.47 9.07 12.63
CA ASN A 143 34.68 9.85 12.89
C ASN A 143 34.41 11.36 12.75
N LEU A 144 34.12 12.00 13.88
CA LEU A 144 33.74 13.41 13.92
C LEU A 144 34.91 14.39 13.72
N GLN A 145 36.19 13.91 13.75
CA GLN A 145 37.34 14.80 13.53
C GLN A 145 37.36 15.42 12.11
N HIS A 146 36.68 14.76 11.17
CA HIS A 146 36.56 15.21 9.79
C HIS A 146 35.17 15.73 9.45
N PHE A 147 34.26 15.86 10.43
CA PHE A 147 32.89 16.26 10.18
C PHE A 147 32.76 17.79 10.15
N THR A 148 32.83 18.36 8.97
CA THR A 148 32.81 19.80 8.71
C THR A 148 31.40 20.31 8.50
N ASP A 149 31.22 21.65 8.43
CA ASP A 149 29.95 22.26 8.05
C ASP A 149 29.50 21.85 6.65
N GLN A 150 30.43 21.61 5.73
CA GLN A 150 30.15 21.12 4.37
C GLN A 150 29.58 19.70 4.39
N GLU A 151 30.12 18.81 5.21
CA GLU A 151 29.61 17.45 5.36
C GLU A 151 28.25 17.42 6.07
N THR A 152 28.08 18.30 7.03
CA THR A 152 26.79 18.49 7.68
C THR A 152 25.73 18.94 6.68
N PHE A 153 26.08 19.90 5.79
CA PHE A 153 25.19 20.37 4.74
C PHE A 153 24.88 19.26 3.71
N PHE A 154 25.89 18.49 3.34
CA PHE A 154 25.72 17.35 2.42
C PHE A 154 24.78 16.29 3.01
N LEU A 155 24.99 15.89 4.27
CA LEU A 155 24.12 14.93 4.96
C LEU A 155 22.69 15.46 5.08
N GLN A 156 22.53 16.76 5.42
CA GLN A 156 21.20 17.39 5.48
C GLN A 156 20.50 17.32 4.11
N SER A 157 21.23 17.60 3.02
CA SER A 157 20.65 17.55 1.67
C SER A 157 20.17 16.15 1.29
N LEU A 158 20.90 15.10 1.67
CA LEU A 158 20.47 13.72 1.46
C LEU A 158 19.22 13.39 2.30
N CYS A 159 19.14 13.89 3.53
CA CYS A 159 17.96 13.77 4.38
C CYS A 159 16.75 14.51 3.76
N ASP A 160 16.95 15.66 3.16
CA ASP A 160 15.90 16.41 2.48
C ASP A 160 15.37 15.64 1.26
N TYR A 161 16.23 14.96 0.49
CA TYR A 161 15.80 14.08 -0.59
C TYR A 161 14.99 12.88 -0.07
N ALA A 162 15.41 12.27 1.04
CA ALA A 162 14.64 11.20 1.68
C ALA A 162 13.25 11.69 2.14
N ALA A 163 13.18 12.89 2.72
CA ALA A 163 11.92 13.50 3.13
C ALA A 163 10.99 13.76 1.92
N ILE A 164 11.51 14.23 0.79
CA ILE A 164 10.75 14.41 -0.46
C ILE A 164 10.21 13.08 -0.96
N ALA A 165 11.03 12.01 -0.97
CA ALA A 165 10.61 10.69 -1.39
C ALA A 165 9.43 10.16 -0.55
N ILE A 166 9.55 10.27 0.77
CA ILE A 166 8.51 9.86 1.73
C ILE A 166 7.21 10.65 1.51
N GLU A 167 7.32 11.98 1.32
CA GLU A 167 6.15 12.83 1.15
C GLU A 167 5.44 12.57 -0.18
N ASN A 168 6.21 12.35 -1.26
CA ASN A 168 5.66 11.96 -2.56
C ASN A 168 4.93 10.62 -2.48
N ALA A 169 5.53 9.61 -1.87
CA ALA A 169 4.89 8.29 -1.69
C ALA A 169 3.59 8.38 -0.88
N ARG A 170 3.60 9.10 0.25
CA ARG A 170 2.38 9.35 1.05
C ARG A 170 1.31 10.13 0.27
N SER A 171 1.72 11.08 -0.58
CA SER A 171 0.80 11.85 -1.41
C SER A 171 0.15 10.97 -2.48
N VAL A 172 0.91 10.10 -3.15
CA VAL A 172 0.40 9.12 -4.11
C VAL A 172 -0.58 8.17 -3.43
N GLU A 173 -0.22 7.62 -2.26
CA GLU A 173 -1.09 6.75 -1.47
C GLU A 173 -2.40 7.46 -1.09
N ARG A 174 -2.33 8.71 -0.66
CA ARG A 174 -3.51 9.50 -0.32
C ARG A 174 -4.39 9.80 -1.54
N ILE A 175 -3.80 10.09 -2.70
CA ILE A 175 -4.54 10.25 -3.96
C ILE A 175 -5.25 8.94 -4.31
N GLN A 176 -4.57 7.80 -4.23
CA GLN A 176 -5.16 6.49 -4.43
C GLN A 176 -6.27 6.19 -3.42
N GLU A 177 -6.15 6.67 -2.18
CA GLU A 177 -7.21 6.57 -1.17
C GLU A 177 -8.46 7.40 -1.50
N LEU A 178 -8.29 8.50 -2.18
CA LEU A 178 -9.41 9.35 -2.61
C LEU A 178 -10.11 8.81 -3.87
N THR A 179 -9.45 7.97 -4.67
CA THR A 179 -10.08 7.32 -5.81
C THR A 179 -11.03 6.23 -5.33
N ILE A 180 -12.26 6.27 -5.79
CA ILE A 180 -13.30 5.27 -5.48
C ILE A 180 -13.55 4.32 -6.63
N THR A 181 -12.91 4.54 -7.78
CA THR A 181 -13.07 3.79 -9.02
C THR A 181 -11.82 2.98 -9.34
N ASP A 182 -12.00 1.90 -10.09
CA ASP A 182 -10.95 1.13 -10.74
C ASP A 182 -10.66 1.72 -12.12
N ASP A 183 -9.41 2.06 -12.38
CA ASP A 183 -8.99 2.76 -13.61
C ASP A 183 -9.16 1.92 -14.89
N CYS A 184 -9.14 0.60 -14.78
CA CYS A 184 -9.28 -0.32 -15.92
C CYS A 184 -10.74 -0.45 -16.36
N THR A 185 -11.66 -0.62 -15.39
CA THR A 185 -13.05 -0.97 -15.66
C THR A 185 -14.04 0.19 -15.50
N GLY A 186 -13.62 1.28 -14.82
CA GLY A 186 -14.49 2.39 -14.46
C GLY A 186 -15.58 2.04 -13.43
N LEU A 187 -15.55 0.83 -12.88
CA LEU A 187 -16.38 0.42 -11.74
C LEU A 187 -15.80 0.96 -10.43
N TYR A 188 -16.54 0.83 -9.34
CA TYR A 188 -15.97 1.09 -8.02
C TYR A 188 -14.88 0.07 -7.68
N ASN A 189 -13.88 0.48 -6.90
CA ASN A 189 -12.81 -0.40 -6.46
C ASN A 189 -13.16 -1.17 -5.17
N ALA A 190 -12.34 -2.16 -4.82
CA ALA A 190 -12.54 -3.00 -3.63
C ALA A 190 -12.58 -2.18 -2.32
N ARG A 191 -11.81 -1.11 -2.21
CA ARG A 191 -11.83 -0.24 -1.02
C ARG A 191 -13.19 0.42 -0.83
N HIS A 192 -13.77 0.93 -1.91
CA HIS A 192 -15.10 1.54 -1.87
C HIS A 192 -16.20 0.51 -1.58
N LEU A 193 -16.02 -0.75 -1.98
CA LEU A 193 -16.92 -1.86 -1.64
C LEU A 193 -17.12 -2.00 -0.13
N TYR A 194 -16.04 -2.11 0.64
CA TYR A 194 -16.15 -2.29 2.09
C TYR A 194 -16.83 -1.11 2.78
N LYS A 195 -16.49 0.11 2.39
CA LYS A 195 -17.14 1.33 2.91
C LYS A 195 -18.64 1.38 2.58
N THR A 196 -19.00 0.94 1.37
CA THR A 196 -20.40 0.88 0.94
C THR A 196 -21.16 -0.20 1.70
N LEU A 197 -20.56 -1.38 1.89
CA LEU A 197 -21.14 -2.48 2.66
C LEU A 197 -21.38 -2.11 4.13
N GLU A 198 -20.44 -1.44 4.79
CA GLU A 198 -20.63 -0.95 6.16
C GLU A 198 -21.86 -0.06 6.27
N THR A 199 -22.00 0.87 5.30
CA THR A 199 -23.15 1.76 5.22
C THR A 199 -24.44 1.00 4.98
N GLU A 200 -24.41 -0.02 4.10
CA GLU A 200 -25.60 -0.80 3.74
C GLU A 200 -26.05 -1.74 4.86
N VAL A 201 -25.10 -2.34 5.60
CA VAL A 201 -25.40 -3.13 6.81
C VAL A 201 -26.12 -2.24 7.84
N TYR A 202 -25.61 -1.02 8.08
CA TYR A 202 -26.25 -0.08 9.00
C TYR A 202 -27.67 0.30 8.54
N ARG A 203 -27.85 0.59 7.24
CA ARG A 203 -29.17 0.92 6.66
C ARG A 203 -30.14 -0.24 6.76
N SER A 204 -29.70 -1.43 6.37
CA SER A 204 -30.49 -2.66 6.41
C SER A 204 -30.96 -2.97 7.85
N ALA A 205 -30.07 -2.87 8.83
CA ALA A 205 -30.41 -3.06 10.23
C ALA A 205 -31.41 -2.02 10.75
N ARG A 206 -31.29 -0.73 10.32
CA ARG A 206 -32.16 0.35 10.75
C ARG A 206 -33.57 0.29 10.13
N PHE A 207 -33.63 -0.09 8.86
CA PHE A 207 -34.90 -0.04 8.08
C PHE A 207 -35.48 -1.42 7.82
N ALA A 208 -34.92 -2.48 8.39
CA ALA A 208 -35.38 -3.87 8.33
C ALA A 208 -35.60 -4.39 6.89
N TYR A 209 -34.66 -4.13 5.98
CA TYR A 209 -34.69 -4.70 4.63
C TYR A 209 -33.48 -5.61 4.37
N GLU A 210 -33.63 -6.47 3.39
CA GLU A 210 -32.56 -7.36 2.92
C GLU A 210 -31.73 -6.67 1.82
N PHE A 211 -30.45 -7.02 1.72
CA PHE A 211 -29.64 -6.74 0.55
C PHE A 211 -28.85 -7.99 0.16
N SER A 212 -28.48 -8.07 -1.10
CA SER A 212 -27.72 -9.24 -1.60
C SER A 212 -26.41 -8.81 -2.22
N VAL A 213 -25.44 -9.72 -2.18
CA VAL A 213 -24.13 -9.58 -2.79
C VAL A 213 -23.90 -10.72 -3.78
N LEU A 214 -23.44 -10.38 -4.98
CA LEU A 214 -22.95 -11.32 -5.97
C LEU A 214 -21.44 -11.21 -6.04
N PHE A 215 -20.73 -12.32 -5.91
CA PHE A 215 -19.30 -12.42 -6.18
C PHE A 215 -19.11 -13.14 -7.50
N ILE A 216 -18.40 -12.55 -8.45
CA ILE A 216 -18.31 -12.98 -9.85
C ILE A 216 -16.84 -13.16 -10.19
N ASP A 217 -16.48 -14.31 -10.74
CA ASP A 217 -15.13 -14.62 -11.24
C ASP A 217 -15.24 -15.07 -12.71
N LEU A 218 -14.35 -14.54 -13.55
CA LEU A 218 -14.33 -14.87 -14.97
C LEU A 218 -13.63 -16.19 -15.23
N ASP A 219 -14.37 -17.15 -15.75
CA ASP A 219 -13.82 -18.47 -16.04
C ASP A 219 -12.76 -18.39 -17.15
N HIS A 220 -11.57 -18.97 -16.87
CA HIS A 220 -10.45 -19.06 -17.81
C HIS A 220 -9.84 -17.72 -18.28
N PHE A 221 -10.02 -16.62 -17.54
CA PHE A 221 -9.45 -15.32 -17.89
C PHE A 221 -7.93 -15.36 -18.07
N LYS A 222 -7.21 -16.16 -17.26
CA LYS A 222 -5.77 -16.35 -17.43
C LYS A 222 -5.39 -16.82 -18.84
N GLN A 223 -6.17 -17.71 -19.44
CA GLN A 223 -5.92 -18.20 -20.79
C GLN A 223 -6.03 -17.08 -21.84
N VAL A 224 -6.92 -16.11 -21.65
CA VAL A 224 -7.01 -14.92 -22.51
C VAL A 224 -5.72 -14.12 -22.44
N ASN A 225 -5.20 -13.86 -21.22
CA ASN A 225 -3.92 -13.17 -21.06
C ASN A 225 -2.75 -13.95 -21.67
N ASP A 226 -2.71 -15.26 -21.46
CA ASP A 226 -1.64 -16.12 -21.96
C ASP A 226 -1.65 -16.20 -23.51
N THR A 227 -2.85 -16.10 -24.13
CA THR A 227 -3.01 -16.22 -25.60
C THR A 227 -2.92 -14.88 -26.32
N HIS A 228 -3.50 -13.82 -25.76
CA HIS A 228 -3.67 -12.52 -26.44
C HIS A 228 -2.90 -11.37 -25.76
N GLY A 229 -2.24 -11.63 -24.63
CA GLY A 229 -1.48 -10.64 -23.88
C GLY A 229 -2.34 -9.81 -22.92
N HIS A 230 -1.67 -9.20 -21.94
CA HIS A 230 -2.31 -8.43 -20.87
C HIS A 230 -3.09 -7.19 -21.36
N LEU A 231 -2.70 -6.62 -22.49
CA LEU A 231 -3.42 -5.47 -23.06
C LEU A 231 -4.85 -5.85 -23.48
N ILE A 232 -5.00 -6.99 -24.16
CA ILE A 232 -6.32 -7.52 -24.54
C ILE A 232 -7.11 -7.93 -23.31
N GLY A 233 -6.46 -8.56 -22.32
CA GLY A 233 -7.12 -8.86 -21.03
C GLY A 233 -7.67 -7.62 -20.33
N SER A 234 -6.93 -6.51 -20.32
CA SER A 234 -7.40 -5.25 -19.73
C SER A 234 -8.58 -4.65 -20.51
N LYS A 235 -8.57 -4.69 -21.84
CA LYS A 235 -9.71 -4.25 -22.66
C LYS A 235 -10.94 -5.12 -22.40
N LEU A 236 -10.77 -6.44 -22.34
CA LEU A 236 -11.83 -7.37 -22.00
C LEU A 236 -12.46 -7.04 -20.65
N LEU A 237 -11.65 -6.76 -19.62
CA LEU A 237 -12.14 -6.37 -18.30
C LEU A 237 -12.93 -5.05 -18.35
N ALA A 238 -12.48 -4.08 -19.14
CA ALA A 238 -13.19 -2.81 -19.32
C ALA A 238 -14.57 -3.00 -19.98
N GLU A 239 -14.66 -3.80 -21.05
CA GLU A 239 -15.93 -4.10 -21.71
C GLU A 239 -16.89 -4.89 -20.79
N ILE A 240 -16.37 -5.83 -20.00
CA ILE A 240 -17.14 -6.57 -18.98
C ILE A 240 -17.65 -5.61 -17.91
N GLY A 241 -16.79 -4.71 -17.42
CA GLY A 241 -17.19 -3.69 -16.45
C GLY A 241 -18.36 -2.84 -16.97
N TYR A 242 -18.28 -2.40 -18.22
CA TYR A 242 -19.36 -1.67 -18.88
C TYR A 242 -20.64 -2.50 -18.97
N LEU A 243 -20.55 -3.77 -19.41
CA LEU A 243 -21.69 -4.68 -19.51
C LEU A 243 -22.35 -4.89 -18.15
N VAL A 244 -21.56 -5.19 -17.10
CA VAL A 244 -22.09 -5.39 -15.74
C VAL A 244 -22.84 -4.14 -15.28
N LYS A 245 -22.24 -2.95 -15.43
CA LYS A 245 -22.88 -1.69 -15.06
C LYS A 245 -24.19 -1.42 -15.81
N ALA A 246 -24.23 -1.74 -17.10
CA ALA A 246 -25.42 -1.55 -17.94
C ALA A 246 -26.59 -2.46 -17.54
N GLN A 247 -26.34 -3.58 -16.85
CA GLN A 247 -27.37 -4.49 -16.38
C GLN A 247 -27.94 -4.12 -14.98
N LEU A 248 -27.39 -3.12 -14.33
CA LEU A 248 -27.74 -2.75 -12.96
C LEU A 248 -28.66 -1.53 -12.91
N ARG A 249 -29.42 -1.41 -11.81
CA ARG A 249 -30.22 -0.23 -11.50
C ARG A 249 -29.33 0.90 -11.00
N LEU A 250 -29.82 2.11 -10.99
CA LEU A 250 -29.10 3.29 -10.47
C LEU A 250 -28.68 3.13 -9.00
N ILE A 251 -29.44 2.38 -8.21
CA ILE A 251 -29.19 2.15 -6.78
C ILE A 251 -28.27 0.97 -6.51
N ASP A 252 -27.98 0.15 -7.52
CA ASP A 252 -27.08 -1.01 -7.40
C ASP A 252 -25.63 -0.54 -7.60
N PHE A 253 -24.70 -1.27 -6.99
CA PHE A 253 -23.29 -0.95 -7.08
C PHE A 253 -22.51 -2.10 -7.72
N ALA A 254 -21.61 -1.78 -8.63
CA ALA A 254 -20.67 -2.71 -9.21
C ALA A 254 -19.24 -2.33 -8.85
N PHE A 255 -18.46 -3.31 -8.45
CA PHE A 255 -17.08 -3.16 -8.01
C PHE A 255 -16.17 -4.13 -8.76
N ARG A 256 -14.95 -3.70 -9.05
CA ARG A 256 -13.87 -4.63 -9.33
C ARG A 256 -13.18 -4.98 -8.02
N TYR A 257 -13.20 -6.26 -7.64
CA TYR A 257 -12.61 -6.72 -6.40
C TYR A 257 -11.09 -6.90 -6.52
N GLY A 258 -10.64 -7.47 -7.62
CA GLY A 258 -9.23 -7.63 -7.99
C GLY A 258 -9.08 -8.55 -9.19
N GLY A 259 -8.01 -8.43 -9.97
CA GLY A 259 -7.77 -9.32 -11.10
C GLY A 259 -8.97 -9.41 -12.07
N ASP A 260 -9.59 -10.58 -12.13
CA ASP A 260 -10.77 -10.95 -12.91
C ASP A 260 -12.04 -11.14 -12.05
N GLU A 261 -12.03 -10.63 -10.82
CA GLU A 261 -13.11 -10.75 -9.85
C GLU A 261 -13.92 -9.45 -9.75
N PHE A 262 -15.24 -9.59 -9.77
CA PHE A 262 -16.20 -8.49 -9.65
C PHE A 262 -17.17 -8.77 -8.52
N VAL A 263 -17.65 -7.69 -7.89
CA VAL A 263 -18.69 -7.77 -6.86
C VAL A 263 -19.84 -6.86 -7.24
N VAL A 264 -21.07 -7.33 -7.06
CA VAL A 264 -22.29 -6.52 -7.22
C VAL A 264 -23.03 -6.49 -5.88
N LEU A 265 -23.32 -5.29 -5.40
CA LEU A 265 -24.17 -5.07 -4.23
C LEU A 265 -25.55 -4.60 -4.70
N LEU A 266 -26.56 -5.28 -4.25
CA LEU A 266 -27.98 -5.07 -4.60
C LEU A 266 -28.76 -4.62 -3.35
N PRO A 267 -28.85 -3.33 -3.05
CA PRO A 267 -29.64 -2.81 -1.95
C PRO A 267 -31.12 -3.19 -2.08
N GLN A 268 -31.80 -3.38 -0.94
CA GLN A 268 -33.23 -3.69 -0.88
C GLN A 268 -33.66 -4.85 -1.78
N THR A 269 -32.77 -5.87 -1.90
CA THR A 269 -32.98 -7.00 -2.82
C THR A 269 -32.74 -8.30 -2.08
N GLY A 270 -33.79 -9.06 -1.86
CA GLY A 270 -33.73 -10.39 -1.25
C GLY A 270 -33.21 -11.46 -2.21
N LYS A 271 -32.96 -12.66 -1.70
CA LYS A 271 -32.27 -13.77 -2.35
C LYS A 271 -32.85 -14.16 -3.72
N ASP A 272 -34.16 -14.29 -3.84
CA ASP A 272 -34.81 -14.72 -5.08
C ASP A 272 -34.73 -13.64 -6.18
N SER A 273 -34.91 -12.38 -5.82
CA SER A 273 -34.75 -11.24 -6.73
C SER A 273 -33.29 -11.08 -7.16
N ALA A 274 -32.35 -11.27 -6.26
CA ALA A 274 -30.92 -11.24 -6.57
C ALA A 274 -30.50 -12.39 -7.53
N LEU A 275 -31.14 -13.57 -7.40
CA LEU A 275 -30.91 -14.68 -8.33
C LEU A 275 -31.33 -14.32 -9.76
N VAL A 276 -32.42 -13.55 -9.94
CA VAL A 276 -32.84 -13.05 -11.26
C VAL A 276 -31.78 -12.15 -11.86
N VAL A 277 -31.19 -11.24 -11.05
CA VAL A 277 -30.08 -10.38 -11.50
C VAL A 277 -28.84 -11.19 -11.84
N ALA A 278 -28.49 -12.18 -10.99
CA ALA A 278 -27.34 -13.04 -11.23
C ALA A 278 -27.48 -13.83 -12.55
N ARG A 279 -28.67 -14.40 -12.83
CA ARG A 279 -28.94 -15.09 -14.09
C ARG A 279 -28.82 -14.14 -15.29
N ARG A 280 -29.40 -12.96 -15.21
CA ARG A 280 -29.31 -11.95 -16.27
C ARG A 280 -27.86 -11.57 -16.57
N LEU A 281 -27.04 -11.34 -15.54
CA LEU A 281 -25.60 -11.03 -15.68
C LEU A 281 -24.85 -12.21 -16.34
N ARG A 282 -25.02 -13.42 -15.85
CA ARG A 282 -24.39 -14.62 -16.41
C ARG A 282 -24.78 -14.80 -17.88
N ASP A 283 -26.07 -14.72 -18.21
CA ASP A 283 -26.56 -14.95 -19.56
C ASP A 283 -26.10 -13.83 -20.52
N SER A 284 -26.01 -12.58 -20.04
CA SER A 284 -25.45 -11.46 -20.80
C SER A 284 -23.95 -11.65 -21.07
N LEU A 285 -23.15 -12.06 -20.09
CA LEU A 285 -21.74 -12.38 -20.29
C LEU A 285 -21.56 -13.50 -21.32
N ARG A 286 -22.34 -14.58 -21.19
CA ARG A 286 -22.28 -15.74 -22.08
C ARG A 286 -22.69 -15.44 -23.52
N SER A 287 -23.66 -14.55 -23.74
CA SER A 287 -24.18 -14.21 -25.08
C SER A 287 -23.42 -13.09 -25.78
N SER A 288 -22.56 -12.37 -25.05
CA SER A 288 -21.79 -11.26 -25.61
C SER A 288 -20.48 -11.75 -26.21
N ALA A 289 -20.06 -11.09 -27.30
CA ALA A 289 -18.74 -11.25 -27.87
C ALA A 289 -17.94 -9.96 -27.64
N PHE A 290 -16.77 -10.11 -27.04
CA PHE A 290 -15.90 -9.02 -26.57
C PHE A 290 -14.70 -8.81 -27.48
N CYS A 291 -14.04 -7.64 -27.38
CA CYS A 291 -12.84 -7.24 -28.10
C CYS A 291 -13.03 -7.26 -29.62
N LYS A 292 -14.20 -6.87 -30.11
CA LYS A 292 -14.52 -6.83 -31.55
C LYS A 292 -13.72 -5.76 -32.30
N GLU A 293 -13.44 -4.65 -31.66
CA GLU A 293 -12.63 -3.56 -32.23
C GLU A 293 -11.18 -4.00 -32.48
N GLU A 294 -10.68 -4.97 -31.74
CA GLU A 294 -9.39 -5.60 -31.92
C GLU A 294 -9.40 -6.76 -32.96
N GLY A 295 -10.52 -6.94 -33.63
CA GLY A 295 -10.71 -8.03 -34.58
C GLY A 295 -10.90 -9.42 -33.95
N LEU A 296 -11.19 -9.45 -32.65
CA LEU A 296 -11.42 -10.67 -31.88
C LEU A 296 -12.93 -10.84 -31.57
N ASN A 297 -13.33 -12.07 -31.27
CA ASN A 297 -14.68 -12.42 -30.79
C ASN A 297 -14.56 -13.31 -29.57
N LEU A 298 -14.14 -12.71 -28.44
CA LEU A 298 -13.93 -13.48 -27.22
C LEU A 298 -15.26 -13.75 -26.51
N ASN A 299 -15.50 -14.99 -26.16
CA ASN A 299 -16.64 -15.41 -25.36
C ASN A 299 -16.17 -15.68 -23.93
N VAL A 300 -16.82 -15.07 -22.97
CA VAL A 300 -16.48 -15.18 -21.55
C VAL A 300 -17.62 -15.82 -20.78
N ARG A 301 -17.26 -16.68 -19.84
CA ARG A 301 -18.17 -17.26 -18.88
C ARG A 301 -17.78 -16.81 -17.48
N ALA A 302 -18.69 -16.93 -16.54
CA ALA A 302 -18.43 -16.53 -15.16
C ALA A 302 -19.07 -17.51 -14.17
N SER A 303 -18.33 -17.74 -13.09
CA SER A 303 -18.83 -18.40 -11.89
C SER A 303 -19.31 -17.34 -10.91
N ILE A 304 -20.54 -17.45 -10.42
CA ILE A 304 -21.18 -16.44 -9.58
C ILE A 304 -21.59 -17.06 -8.25
N GLY A 305 -21.26 -16.40 -7.14
CA GLY A 305 -21.75 -16.73 -5.82
C GLY A 305 -22.71 -15.65 -5.31
N LEU A 306 -23.79 -16.07 -4.65
CA LEU A 306 -24.83 -15.20 -4.10
C LEU A 306 -24.98 -15.43 -2.61
N ALA A 307 -24.96 -14.34 -1.85
CA ALA A 307 -25.29 -14.31 -0.43
C ALA A 307 -26.17 -13.10 -0.11
N THR A 308 -27.07 -13.25 0.90
CA THR A 308 -28.05 -12.26 1.29
C THR A 308 -27.97 -11.93 2.78
N TYR A 309 -27.86 -10.67 3.10
CA TYR A 309 -27.90 -10.13 4.46
C TYR A 309 -29.36 -9.90 4.88
N PRO A 310 -29.76 -10.23 6.13
CA PRO A 310 -28.96 -10.78 7.22
C PRO A 310 -28.96 -12.30 7.34
N HIS A 311 -29.51 -13.03 6.35
CA HIS A 311 -29.75 -14.46 6.44
C HIS A 311 -28.47 -15.29 6.38
N ASP A 312 -27.56 -14.95 5.47
CA ASP A 312 -26.35 -15.74 5.22
C ASP A 312 -25.13 -15.20 5.98
N ALA A 313 -25.18 -13.95 6.44
CA ALA A 313 -24.10 -13.31 7.21
C ALA A 313 -24.61 -12.13 8.03
N LYS A 314 -23.81 -11.65 8.99
CA LYS A 314 -24.16 -10.50 9.85
C LYS A 314 -23.14 -9.37 9.82
N THR A 315 -22.02 -9.57 9.16
CA THR A 315 -20.96 -8.55 9.02
C THR A 315 -20.62 -8.30 7.56
N PRO A 316 -20.05 -7.12 7.21
CA PRO A 316 -19.58 -6.84 5.84
C PRO A 316 -18.57 -7.88 5.32
N HIS A 317 -17.66 -8.33 6.16
CA HIS A 317 -16.66 -9.33 5.77
C HIS A 317 -17.29 -10.72 5.55
N ASP A 318 -18.21 -11.12 6.41
CA ASP A 318 -18.84 -12.42 6.29
C ASP A 318 -19.71 -12.54 5.05
N ILE A 319 -20.43 -11.47 4.64
CA ILE A 319 -21.29 -11.53 3.45
C ILE A 319 -20.47 -11.70 2.18
N ILE A 320 -19.31 -11.02 2.07
CA ILE A 320 -18.37 -11.21 0.97
C ILE A 320 -17.82 -12.63 0.98
N ARG A 321 -17.35 -13.10 2.13
CA ARG A 321 -16.82 -14.47 2.28
C ARG A 321 -17.84 -15.52 1.87
N GLN A 322 -19.12 -15.39 2.29
CA GLN A 322 -20.16 -16.34 1.91
C GLN A 322 -20.45 -16.32 0.40
N ALA A 323 -20.47 -15.16 -0.23
CA ALA A 323 -20.63 -15.07 -1.66
C ALA A 323 -19.42 -15.65 -2.41
N ASP A 324 -18.19 -15.37 -1.96
CA ASP A 324 -16.96 -15.94 -2.52
C ASP A 324 -16.91 -17.48 -2.39
N GLU A 325 -17.23 -18.04 -1.21
CA GLU A 325 -17.31 -19.48 -1.00
C GLU A 325 -18.27 -20.15 -2.00
N MET A 326 -19.42 -19.54 -2.28
CA MET A 326 -20.39 -20.05 -3.26
C MET A 326 -19.86 -19.95 -4.69
N MET A 327 -19.20 -18.88 -5.05
CA MET A 327 -18.53 -18.73 -6.35
C MET A 327 -17.45 -19.79 -6.52
N TYR A 328 -16.61 -19.99 -5.50
CA TYR A 328 -15.55 -21.00 -5.51
C TYR A 328 -16.09 -22.44 -5.66
N MET A 329 -17.22 -22.77 -5.03
CA MET A 329 -17.90 -24.06 -5.23
C MET A 329 -18.33 -24.24 -6.70
N VAL A 330 -18.88 -23.21 -7.33
CA VAL A 330 -19.25 -23.22 -8.75
C VAL A 330 -18.00 -23.42 -9.62
N LYS A 331 -16.95 -22.66 -9.36
CA LYS A 331 -15.68 -22.70 -10.12
C LYS A 331 -15.03 -24.09 -10.11
N ASN A 332 -15.13 -24.82 -8.98
CA ASN A 332 -14.58 -26.15 -8.82
C ASN A 332 -15.52 -27.29 -9.25
N SER A 333 -16.78 -27.00 -9.58
CA SER A 333 -17.74 -28.04 -10.01
C SER A 333 -18.12 -27.88 -11.48
N THR A 334 -19.01 -26.96 -11.78
CA THR A 334 -19.63 -26.84 -13.12
C THR A 334 -19.06 -25.73 -13.96
N ARG A 335 -18.51 -24.65 -13.31
CA ARG A 335 -18.30 -23.34 -13.91
C ARG A 335 -19.56 -22.80 -14.61
N ASP A 336 -19.49 -21.57 -15.14
CA ASP A 336 -20.59 -20.93 -15.89
C ASP A 336 -21.96 -21.09 -15.21
N ASN A 337 -22.00 -20.91 -13.87
CA ASN A 337 -23.18 -21.18 -13.06
C ASN A 337 -23.26 -20.25 -11.83
N ILE A 338 -24.30 -20.46 -11.01
CA ILE A 338 -24.58 -19.65 -9.82
C ILE A 338 -24.66 -20.58 -8.60
N GLY A 339 -23.88 -20.26 -7.58
CA GLY A 339 -23.95 -20.86 -6.24
C GLY A 339 -24.72 -19.93 -5.30
N ILE A 340 -25.57 -20.49 -4.48
CA ILE A 340 -26.44 -19.73 -3.56
C ILE A 340 -26.16 -20.20 -2.14
N ALA A 341 -25.82 -19.28 -1.24
CA ALA A 341 -25.62 -19.60 0.17
C ALA A 341 -26.86 -20.31 0.74
N GLN A 342 -26.62 -21.43 1.47
CA GLN A 342 -27.61 -22.34 2.02
C GLN A 342 -28.47 -23.14 1.00
N ARG A 343 -28.35 -22.89 -0.33
CA ARG A 343 -29.10 -23.63 -1.38
C ARG A 343 -28.21 -24.43 -2.32
N GLY A 344 -26.90 -24.20 -2.31
CA GLY A 344 -25.94 -24.85 -3.20
C GLY A 344 -25.94 -24.32 -4.64
N VAL A 345 -25.41 -25.12 -5.57
CA VAL A 345 -25.29 -24.70 -6.99
C VAL A 345 -26.66 -24.90 -7.69
N VAL A 346 -27.05 -23.89 -8.48
CA VAL A 346 -28.30 -23.94 -9.26
C VAL A 346 -28.19 -25.01 -10.33
N LYS A 347 -29.21 -25.86 -10.40
CA LYS A 347 -29.33 -26.87 -11.46
C LYS A 347 -29.87 -26.31 -12.75
#